data_15c12284ac799423068e3e8905e222f4
#
_entry.id   15c12284ac799423068e3e8905e222f4
#
_cell.length_a   1.000
_cell.length_b   1.000
_cell.length_c   1.000
_cell.angle_alpha   90.00
_cell.angle_beta   90.00
_cell.angle_gamma   90.00
#
_symmetry.space_group_name_H-M   'P 1'
#
loop_
_entity.id
_entity.type
_entity.pdbx_description
1 polymer ?
#
loop_
_entity_poly.entity_id
_entity_poly.type
_entity_poly.pdbx_seq_one_letter_code
_entity_poly.pdbx_strand_id
1 'polypeptide(L)'
;MDKLEVWQRGPLQKIPDLLQPIAHALLQAEEELEEMMNNFSDELLWQRPANVASPGFHLQHLSGVLDRVFTYARNEPLTDFQLAQLHDEDLAPQQNVTVQSLLERFKRQIKTAIIQLQNTDEDTLKEYRGVGRKQLPSTVIGLLVHAAEHTMRHVGQLSVTVKILKTSNFQS
;
A
#
# COMPACT_ATOMS: atom_id res chain seq x y z
N MET A 1 -8.44 25.53 8.74
CA MET A 1 -8.15 24.45 9.72
C MET A 1 -7.46 23.36 8.95
N ASP A 2 -6.27 22.97 9.39
CA ASP A 2 -5.58 21.85 8.77
C ASP A 2 -6.40 20.58 8.98
N LYS A 3 -6.46 19.72 7.98
CA LYS A 3 -7.16 18.44 8.03
C LYS A 3 -6.48 17.56 9.08
N LEU A 4 -7.23 17.07 10.06
CA LEU A 4 -6.70 16.14 11.06
C LEU A 4 -6.25 14.84 10.38
N GLU A 5 -5.14 14.28 10.82
CA GLU A 5 -4.74 12.92 10.43
C GLU A 5 -5.77 11.88 10.89
N VAL A 6 -5.83 10.74 10.20
CA VAL A 6 -6.87 9.73 10.45
C VAL A 6 -6.91 9.29 11.91
N TRP A 7 -5.76 9.05 12.54
CA TRP A 7 -5.68 8.63 13.95
C TRP A 7 -6.21 9.66 14.96
N GLN A 8 -6.19 10.97 14.59
CA GLN A 8 -6.70 12.06 15.41
C GLN A 8 -8.24 12.19 15.39
N ARG A 9 -8.90 11.45 14.50
CA ARG A 9 -10.36 11.50 14.32
C ARG A 9 -11.09 10.52 15.23
N GLY A 10 -10.37 9.78 16.05
CA GLY A 10 -10.91 8.76 16.98
C GLY A 10 -10.98 7.35 16.39
N PRO A 11 -11.51 6.41 17.15
CA PRO A 11 -11.50 5.00 16.77
C PRO A 11 -12.45 4.72 15.59
N LEU A 12 -12.01 3.81 14.72
CA LEU A 12 -12.78 3.31 13.59
C LEU A 12 -13.78 2.24 14.08
N GLN A 13 -15.02 2.37 13.63
CA GLN A 13 -16.06 1.42 14.03
C GLN A 13 -15.73 0.00 13.55
N LYS A 14 -16.01 -1.00 14.40
CA LYS A 14 -15.82 -2.43 14.14
C LYS A 14 -14.37 -2.88 13.93
N ILE A 15 -13.39 -2.01 14.08
CA ILE A 15 -11.98 -2.42 14.10
C ILE A 15 -11.61 -2.78 15.54
N PRO A 16 -11.04 -3.98 15.78
CA PRO A 16 -10.52 -4.36 17.09
C PRO A 16 -9.49 -3.35 17.61
N ASP A 17 -9.42 -3.16 18.93
CA ASP A 17 -8.61 -2.09 19.53
C ASP A 17 -7.13 -2.17 19.17
N LEU A 18 -6.54 -3.36 19.20
CA LEU A 18 -5.13 -3.59 18.86
C LEU A 18 -4.83 -3.36 17.36
N LEU A 19 -5.85 -3.36 16.50
CA LEU A 19 -5.71 -3.17 15.06
C LEU A 19 -6.02 -1.73 14.61
N GLN A 20 -6.50 -0.87 15.50
CA GLN A 20 -6.77 0.55 15.20
C GLN A 20 -5.58 1.27 14.56
N PRO A 21 -4.34 1.18 15.10
CA PRO A 21 -3.21 1.88 14.51
C PRO A 21 -2.89 1.43 13.08
N ILE A 22 -3.10 0.14 12.79
CA ILE A 22 -2.88 -0.42 11.44
C ILE A 22 -3.90 0.16 10.47
N ALA A 23 -5.19 0.13 10.84
CA ALA A 23 -6.26 0.68 10.02
C ALA A 23 -6.10 2.19 9.80
N HIS A 24 -5.72 2.94 10.83
CA HIS A 24 -5.44 4.38 10.73
C HIS A 24 -4.31 4.67 9.73
N ALA A 25 -3.19 3.93 9.80
CA ALA A 25 -2.07 4.11 8.89
C ALA A 25 -2.46 3.81 7.43
N LEU A 26 -3.22 2.74 7.19
CA LEU A 26 -3.68 2.37 5.85
C LEU A 26 -4.62 3.42 5.25
N LEU A 27 -5.56 3.93 6.02
CA LEU A 27 -6.48 5.00 5.57
C LEU A 27 -5.73 6.33 5.38
N GLN A 28 -4.74 6.63 6.23
CA GLN A 28 -3.87 7.80 6.05
C GLN A 28 -3.09 7.71 4.74
N ALA A 29 -2.54 6.54 4.42
CA ALA A 29 -1.85 6.30 3.16
C ALA A 29 -2.76 6.54 1.94
N GLU A 30 -4.03 6.11 1.99
CA GLU A 30 -5.01 6.36 0.92
C GLU A 30 -5.21 7.87 0.71
N GLU A 31 -5.46 8.63 1.79
CA GLU A 31 -5.67 10.06 1.70
C GLU A 31 -4.43 10.83 1.19
N GLU A 32 -3.24 10.47 1.68
CA GLU A 32 -1.98 11.09 1.23
C GLU A 32 -1.69 10.82 -0.24
N LEU A 33 -1.98 9.60 -0.72
CA LEU A 33 -1.81 9.26 -2.14
C LEU A 33 -2.79 10.02 -3.02
N GLU A 34 -4.07 10.12 -2.65
CA GLU A 34 -5.07 10.90 -3.39
C GLU A 34 -4.63 12.36 -3.51
N GLU A 35 -4.18 12.98 -2.42
CA GLU A 35 -3.72 14.37 -2.41
C GLU A 35 -2.43 14.55 -3.23
N MET A 36 -1.44 13.71 -3.01
CA MET A 36 -0.12 13.76 -3.65
C MET A 36 -0.21 13.63 -5.16
N MET A 37 -1.03 12.69 -5.63
CA MET A 37 -1.19 12.35 -7.05
C MET A 37 -2.24 13.21 -7.76
N ASN A 38 -2.89 14.13 -7.06
CA ASN A 38 -3.80 15.07 -7.69
C ASN A 38 -3.08 15.89 -8.77
N ASN A 39 -3.64 15.90 -9.98
CA ASN A 39 -3.06 16.56 -11.16
C ASN A 39 -1.64 16.07 -11.53
N PHE A 40 -1.26 14.85 -11.13
CA PHE A 40 -0.01 14.25 -11.58
C PHE A 40 -0.18 13.67 -12.99
N SER A 41 0.75 13.98 -13.91
CA SER A 41 0.67 13.51 -15.30
C SER A 41 0.97 12.02 -15.43
N ASP A 42 0.16 11.31 -16.24
CA ASP A 42 0.40 9.91 -16.58
C ASP A 42 1.75 9.69 -17.29
N GLU A 43 2.25 10.70 -18.03
CA GLU A 43 3.54 10.66 -18.72
C GLU A 43 4.72 10.55 -17.76
N LEU A 44 4.55 10.96 -16.50
CA LEU A 44 5.58 10.90 -15.47
C LEU A 44 5.57 9.59 -14.67
N LEU A 45 4.54 8.75 -14.83
CA LEU A 45 4.38 7.55 -14.02
C LEU A 45 5.60 6.63 -14.01
N TRP A 46 6.29 6.51 -15.12
CA TRP A 46 7.41 5.57 -15.27
C TRP A 46 8.78 6.24 -15.29
N GLN A 47 8.83 7.55 -15.06
CA GLN A 47 10.09 8.26 -14.95
C GLN A 47 10.81 7.94 -13.64
N ARG A 48 12.12 7.77 -13.70
CA ARG A 48 13.00 7.40 -12.59
C ARG A 48 14.05 8.50 -12.33
N PRO A 49 13.71 9.58 -11.64
CA PRO A 49 14.66 10.63 -11.33
C PRO A 49 15.80 10.05 -10.46
N ALA A 50 17.04 10.37 -10.80
CA ALA A 50 18.24 9.84 -10.12
C ALA A 50 18.25 8.30 -9.96
N ASN A 51 17.61 7.57 -10.88
CA ASN A 51 17.47 6.11 -10.85
C ASN A 51 16.71 5.52 -9.64
N VAL A 52 15.97 6.33 -8.89
CA VAL A 52 15.07 5.80 -7.86
C VAL A 52 13.81 5.18 -8.47
N ALA A 53 13.04 4.46 -7.67
CA ALA A 53 11.80 3.82 -8.12
C ALA A 53 10.80 4.85 -8.67
N SER A 54 10.13 4.49 -9.77
CA SER A 54 9.15 5.36 -10.44
C SER A 54 7.85 5.47 -9.63
N PRO A 55 7.04 6.52 -9.83
CA PRO A 55 5.72 6.63 -9.23
C PRO A 55 4.82 5.43 -9.56
N GLY A 56 4.84 4.95 -10.79
CA GLY A 56 4.06 3.79 -11.23
C GLY A 56 4.45 2.52 -10.49
N PHE A 57 5.76 2.28 -10.28
CA PHE A 57 6.22 1.19 -9.43
C PHE A 57 5.63 1.27 -8.03
N HIS A 58 5.75 2.43 -7.34
CA HIS A 58 5.23 2.58 -5.99
C HIS A 58 3.73 2.30 -5.91
N LEU A 59 2.93 2.84 -6.83
CA LEU A 59 1.48 2.65 -6.85
C LEU A 59 1.08 1.19 -7.12
N GLN A 60 1.78 0.49 -8.02
CA GLN A 60 1.58 -0.95 -8.25
C GLN A 60 1.97 -1.76 -7.01
N HIS A 61 3.15 -1.49 -6.47
CA HIS A 61 3.71 -2.20 -5.33
C HIS A 61 2.84 -2.06 -4.08
N LEU A 62 2.37 -0.86 -3.77
CA LEU A 62 1.48 -0.60 -2.63
C LEU A 62 0.24 -1.48 -2.65
N SER A 63 -0.41 -1.61 -3.80
CA SER A 63 -1.57 -2.50 -3.93
C SER A 63 -1.18 -3.97 -3.79
N GLY A 64 -0.09 -4.37 -4.45
CA GLY A 64 0.36 -5.77 -4.49
C GLY A 64 0.88 -6.26 -3.14
N VAL A 65 1.67 -5.44 -2.43
CA VAL A 65 2.21 -5.84 -1.12
C VAL A 65 1.12 -6.00 -0.07
N LEU A 66 0.13 -5.10 -0.05
CA LEU A 66 -1.02 -5.23 0.85
C LEU A 66 -1.77 -6.54 0.59
N ASP A 67 -2.09 -6.83 -0.66
CA ASP A 67 -2.78 -8.05 -1.03
C ASP A 67 -2.02 -9.29 -0.55
N ARG A 68 -0.72 -9.38 -0.85
CA ARG A 68 0.11 -10.53 -0.49
C ARG A 68 0.30 -10.71 1.02
N VAL A 69 0.57 -9.61 1.74
CA VAL A 69 0.81 -9.68 3.18
C VAL A 69 -0.46 -10.06 3.93
N PHE A 70 -1.61 -9.51 3.53
CA PHE A 70 -2.90 -9.86 4.09
C PHE A 70 -3.32 -11.30 3.74
N THR A 71 -2.93 -11.84 2.59
CA THR A 71 -3.10 -13.25 2.24
C THR A 71 -2.31 -14.15 3.18
N TYR A 72 -1.03 -13.84 3.45
CA TYR A 72 -0.25 -14.58 4.44
C TYR A 72 -0.81 -14.48 5.85
N ALA A 73 -1.36 -13.32 6.25
CA ALA A 73 -1.99 -13.16 7.55
C ALA A 73 -3.20 -14.10 7.74
N ARG A 74 -3.93 -14.44 6.66
CA ARG A 74 -4.98 -15.47 6.65
C ARG A 74 -4.46 -16.91 6.62
N ASN A 75 -3.13 -17.09 6.61
CA ASN A 75 -2.49 -18.41 6.44
C ASN A 75 -2.78 -19.06 5.08
N GLU A 76 -2.91 -18.26 4.04
CA GLU A 76 -3.18 -18.69 2.68
C GLU A 76 -1.92 -18.59 1.82
N PRO A 77 -1.70 -19.53 0.86
CA PRO A 77 -0.65 -19.37 -0.15
C PRO A 77 -1.02 -18.25 -1.14
N LEU A 78 0.01 -17.65 -1.74
CA LEU A 78 -0.23 -16.74 -2.85
C LEU A 78 -0.78 -17.49 -4.07
N THR A 79 -1.73 -16.87 -4.75
CA THR A 79 -2.25 -17.35 -6.03
C THR A 79 -1.23 -17.11 -7.16
N ASP A 80 -1.38 -17.84 -8.28
CA ASP A 80 -0.56 -17.61 -9.48
C ASP A 80 -0.68 -16.17 -10.00
N PHE A 81 -1.86 -15.58 -9.86
CA PHE A 81 -2.09 -14.19 -10.21
C PHE A 81 -1.27 -13.22 -9.35
N GLN A 82 -1.23 -13.42 -8.03
CA GLN A 82 -0.41 -12.61 -7.11
C GLN A 82 1.09 -12.78 -7.38
N LEU A 83 1.52 -13.98 -7.74
CA LEU A 83 2.91 -14.26 -8.11
C LEU A 83 3.29 -13.59 -9.44
N ALA A 84 2.41 -13.61 -10.43
CA ALA A 84 2.61 -12.90 -11.70
C ALA A 84 2.69 -11.39 -11.47
N GLN A 85 1.77 -10.82 -10.68
CA GLN A 85 1.81 -9.40 -10.34
C GLN A 85 3.10 -9.00 -9.61
N LEU A 86 3.60 -9.83 -8.70
CA LEU A 86 4.87 -9.60 -8.01
C LEU A 86 6.05 -9.58 -8.99
N HIS A 87 6.03 -10.49 -9.97
CA HIS A 87 7.07 -10.55 -11.00
C HIS A 87 7.11 -9.28 -11.86
N ASP A 88 5.94 -8.73 -12.18
CA ASP A 88 5.77 -7.63 -13.12
C ASP A 88 5.72 -6.24 -12.46
N GLU A 89 5.80 -6.15 -11.13
CA GLU A 89 5.64 -4.88 -10.38
C GLU A 89 6.57 -3.75 -10.84
N ASP A 90 7.79 -4.07 -11.27
CA ASP A 90 8.79 -3.08 -11.71
C ASP A 90 8.71 -2.76 -13.21
N LEU A 91 7.83 -3.42 -13.92
CA LEU A 91 7.64 -3.24 -15.36
C LEU A 91 6.53 -2.23 -15.63
N ALA A 92 6.79 -1.33 -16.58
CA ALA A 92 5.71 -0.51 -17.13
C ALA A 92 4.73 -1.42 -17.87
N PRO A 93 3.43 -1.42 -17.52
CA PRO A 93 2.47 -2.29 -18.18
C PRO A 93 2.38 -2.01 -19.67
N GLN A 94 2.11 -3.05 -20.46
CA GLN A 94 1.91 -2.92 -21.91
C GLN A 94 0.61 -2.20 -22.29
N GLN A 95 -0.31 -1.99 -21.35
CA GLN A 95 -1.58 -1.28 -21.55
C GLN A 95 -1.47 0.14 -20.97
N ASN A 96 -2.33 1.04 -21.44
CA ASN A 96 -2.44 2.40 -20.94
C ASN A 96 -2.91 2.41 -19.47
N VAL A 97 -1.95 2.38 -18.55
CA VAL A 97 -2.18 2.50 -17.12
C VAL A 97 -2.08 3.97 -16.75
N THR A 98 -3.10 4.48 -16.08
CA THR A 98 -3.19 5.87 -15.64
C THR A 98 -3.00 5.98 -14.13
N VAL A 99 -2.63 7.18 -13.66
CA VAL A 99 -2.60 7.52 -12.23
C VAL A 99 -3.91 7.13 -11.57
N GLN A 100 -5.03 7.53 -12.17
CA GLN A 100 -6.36 7.26 -11.64
C GLN A 100 -6.63 5.76 -11.48
N SER A 101 -6.28 4.95 -12.48
CA SER A 101 -6.49 3.49 -12.42
C SER A 101 -5.69 2.82 -11.30
N LEU A 102 -4.47 3.30 -11.04
CA LEU A 102 -3.61 2.79 -9.96
C LEU A 102 -4.12 3.23 -8.57
N LEU A 103 -4.57 4.47 -8.42
CA LEU A 103 -5.18 4.95 -7.19
C LEU A 103 -6.46 4.18 -6.86
N GLU A 104 -7.34 3.95 -7.84
CA GLU A 104 -8.54 3.15 -7.65
C GLU A 104 -8.25 1.70 -7.27
N ARG A 105 -7.18 1.12 -7.84
CA ARG A 105 -6.72 -0.21 -7.45
C ARG A 105 -6.27 -0.23 -5.99
N PHE A 106 -5.47 0.75 -5.56
CA PHE A 106 -5.02 0.86 -4.18
C PHE A 106 -6.20 1.07 -3.22
N LYS A 107 -7.13 1.95 -3.55
CA LYS A 107 -8.35 2.20 -2.77
C LYS A 107 -9.19 0.93 -2.57
N ARG A 108 -9.36 0.11 -3.62
CA ARG A 108 -10.04 -1.18 -3.49
C ARG A 108 -9.29 -2.12 -2.55
N GLN A 109 -7.96 -2.13 -2.61
CA GLN A 109 -7.13 -2.97 -1.75
C GLN A 109 -7.19 -2.51 -0.29
N ILE A 110 -7.16 -1.19 -0.01
CA ILE A 110 -7.40 -0.64 1.34
C ILE A 110 -8.76 -1.11 1.88
N LYS A 111 -9.81 -0.97 1.09
CA LYS A 111 -11.15 -1.44 1.51
C LYS A 111 -11.15 -2.92 1.87
N THR A 112 -10.50 -3.77 1.09
CA THR A 112 -10.36 -5.20 1.38
C THR A 112 -9.59 -5.43 2.68
N ALA A 113 -8.48 -4.72 2.88
CA ALA A 113 -7.67 -4.81 4.10
C ALA A 113 -8.47 -4.39 5.35
N ILE A 114 -9.21 -3.29 5.27
CA ILE A 114 -10.07 -2.82 6.38
C ILE A 114 -11.15 -3.86 6.72
N ILE A 115 -11.79 -4.48 5.72
CA ILE A 115 -12.76 -5.54 5.96
C ILE A 115 -12.10 -6.75 6.65
N GLN A 116 -10.89 -7.11 6.27
CA GLN A 116 -10.16 -8.21 6.92
C GLN A 116 -9.82 -7.84 8.37
N LEU A 117 -9.34 -6.60 8.64
CA LEU A 117 -9.09 -6.15 10.02
C LEU A 117 -10.34 -6.20 10.88
N GLN A 118 -11.51 -5.82 10.35
CA GLN A 118 -12.80 -5.90 11.04
C GLN A 118 -13.19 -7.32 11.44
N ASN A 119 -12.74 -8.32 10.69
CA ASN A 119 -13.05 -9.74 10.90
C ASN A 119 -11.89 -10.51 11.52
N THR A 120 -10.80 -9.85 11.90
CA THR A 120 -9.66 -10.50 12.56
C THR A 120 -9.95 -10.64 14.06
N ASP A 121 -9.88 -11.86 14.56
CA ASP A 121 -9.98 -12.16 15.98
C ASP A 121 -8.66 -11.80 16.69
N GLU A 122 -8.72 -10.95 17.71
CA GLU A 122 -7.55 -10.53 18.48
C GLU A 122 -6.84 -11.70 19.18
N ASP A 123 -7.55 -12.77 19.53
CA ASP A 123 -6.95 -13.95 20.13
C ASP A 123 -5.98 -14.67 19.19
N THR A 124 -6.16 -14.51 17.88
CA THR A 124 -5.29 -15.10 16.84
C THR A 124 -4.03 -14.29 16.53
N LEU A 125 -3.90 -13.07 17.04
CA LEU A 125 -2.83 -12.14 16.65
C LEU A 125 -1.41 -12.67 16.86
N LYS A 126 -1.21 -13.57 17.82
CA LYS A 126 0.09 -14.18 18.11
C LYS A 126 0.35 -15.48 17.35
N GLU A 127 -0.62 -15.98 16.58
CA GLU A 127 -0.45 -17.21 15.82
C GLU A 127 0.67 -17.06 14.78
N TYR A 128 1.43 -18.14 14.64
CA TYR A 128 2.50 -18.23 13.63
C TYR A 128 1.95 -18.10 12.21
N ARG A 129 2.69 -17.39 11.38
CA ARG A 129 2.47 -17.28 9.93
C ARG A 129 3.79 -17.39 9.18
N GLY A 130 3.88 -18.37 8.28
CA GLY A 130 5.03 -18.54 7.42
C GLY A 130 4.91 -17.69 6.15
N VAL A 131 5.98 -16.97 5.79
CA VAL A 131 5.99 -16.08 4.61
C VAL A 131 6.79 -16.72 3.48
N GLY A 132 6.14 -16.82 2.32
CA GLY A 132 6.74 -17.31 1.09
C GLY A 132 7.15 -18.79 1.14
N ARG A 133 7.85 -19.25 0.11
CA ARG A 133 8.29 -20.65 -0.02
C ARG A 133 9.24 -21.09 1.10
N LYS A 134 10.01 -20.14 1.66
CA LYS A 134 10.95 -20.40 2.76
C LYS A 134 10.29 -20.40 4.14
N GLN A 135 8.99 -20.16 4.21
CA GLN A 135 8.24 -20.10 5.47
C GLN A 135 8.94 -19.22 6.52
N LEU A 136 9.38 -18.02 6.09
CA LEU A 136 10.02 -17.08 7.00
C LEU A 136 9.07 -16.74 8.16
N PRO A 137 9.55 -16.85 9.41
CA PRO A 137 8.67 -16.79 10.57
C PRO A 137 8.10 -15.39 10.80
N SER A 138 6.78 -15.31 11.00
CA SER A 138 6.05 -14.13 11.43
C SER A 138 4.85 -14.53 12.27
N THR A 139 4.02 -13.56 12.63
CA THR A 139 2.73 -13.75 13.30
C THR A 139 1.65 -12.94 12.57
N VAL A 140 0.39 -13.18 12.88
CA VAL A 140 -0.71 -12.37 12.31
C VAL A 140 -0.45 -10.88 12.54
N ILE A 141 -0.23 -10.46 13.81
CA ILE A 141 0.03 -9.05 14.12
C ILE A 141 1.32 -8.55 13.46
N GLY A 142 2.37 -9.38 13.40
CA GLY A 142 3.63 -9.02 12.74
C GLY A 142 3.45 -8.69 11.27
N LEU A 143 2.64 -9.47 10.56
CA LEU A 143 2.31 -9.22 9.15
C LEU A 143 1.45 -7.96 8.98
N LEU A 144 0.42 -7.78 9.81
CA LEU A 144 -0.48 -6.62 9.72
C LEU A 144 0.27 -5.31 10.02
N VAL A 145 1.13 -5.29 11.04
CA VAL A 145 2.00 -4.13 11.34
C VAL A 145 2.99 -3.89 10.19
N HIS A 146 3.62 -4.95 9.67
CA HIS A 146 4.52 -4.82 8.52
C HIS A 146 3.80 -4.23 7.29
N ALA A 147 2.58 -4.66 7.02
CA ALA A 147 1.79 -4.12 5.92
C ALA A 147 1.58 -2.61 6.05
N ALA A 148 1.20 -2.13 7.24
CA ALA A 148 1.00 -0.70 7.50
C ALA A 148 2.32 0.09 7.42
N GLU A 149 3.38 -0.38 8.09
CA GLU A 149 4.70 0.26 8.10
C GLU A 149 5.28 0.34 6.69
N HIS A 150 5.24 -0.77 5.94
CA HIS A 150 5.75 -0.85 4.58
C HIS A 150 4.99 0.07 3.62
N THR A 151 3.66 0.14 3.77
CA THR A 151 2.82 1.07 3.02
C THR A 151 3.24 2.52 3.26
N MET A 152 3.35 2.94 4.53
CA MET A 152 3.75 4.31 4.87
C MET A 152 5.18 4.65 4.40
N ARG A 153 6.10 3.67 4.46
CA ARG A 153 7.46 3.84 3.92
C ARG A 153 7.45 4.15 2.43
N HIS A 154 6.66 3.40 1.64
CA HIS A 154 6.56 3.64 0.20
C HIS A 154 5.82 4.93 -0.14
N VAL A 155 4.82 5.33 0.63
CA VAL A 155 4.16 6.65 0.49
C VAL A 155 5.17 7.77 0.71
N GLY A 156 6.00 7.68 1.74
CA GLY A 156 7.07 8.66 2.01
C GLY A 156 8.11 8.73 0.87
N GLN A 157 8.55 7.59 0.35
CA GLN A 157 9.47 7.54 -0.79
C GLN A 157 8.84 8.14 -2.06
N LEU A 158 7.61 7.77 -2.37
CA LEU A 158 6.86 8.32 -3.50
C LEU A 158 6.69 9.83 -3.39
N SER A 159 6.42 10.37 -2.21
CA SER A 159 6.29 11.81 -1.98
C SER A 159 7.52 12.58 -2.46
N VAL A 160 8.72 12.07 -2.17
CA VAL A 160 9.97 12.68 -2.65
C VAL A 160 10.09 12.60 -4.17
N THR A 161 9.84 11.42 -4.74
CA THR A 161 9.91 11.21 -6.21
C THR A 161 8.94 12.11 -6.95
N VAL A 162 7.70 12.22 -6.49
CA VAL A 162 6.66 13.09 -7.09
C VAL A 162 7.07 14.56 -7.03
N LYS A 163 7.60 15.03 -5.89
CA LYS A 163 8.07 16.43 -5.75
C LYS A 163 9.18 16.76 -6.74
N ILE A 164 10.15 15.86 -6.91
CA ILE A 164 11.25 16.04 -7.87
C ILE A 164 10.69 16.13 -9.29
N LEU A 165 9.81 15.21 -9.70
CA LEU A 165 9.25 15.17 -11.05
C LEU A 165 8.37 16.38 -11.35
N LYS A 166 7.54 16.81 -10.41
CA LYS A 166 6.72 18.04 -10.57
C LYS A 166 7.61 19.27 -10.77
N THR A 167 8.71 19.39 -10.01
CA THR A 167 9.60 20.55 -10.10
C THR A 167 10.41 20.57 -11.41
N SER A 168 10.88 19.42 -11.88
CA SER A 168 11.68 19.32 -13.10
C SER A 168 10.90 19.68 -14.37
N ASN A 169 9.59 19.42 -14.40
CA ASN A 169 8.72 19.79 -15.53
C ASN A 169 8.37 21.28 -15.61
N PHE A 170 8.57 22.07 -14.55
CA PHE A 170 8.38 23.52 -14.59
C PHE A 170 9.61 24.28 -15.11
N GLN A 171 10.72 23.60 -15.37
CA GLN A 171 11.98 24.20 -15.84
C GLN A 171 12.26 23.93 -17.34
N SER A 172 11.41 23.21 -18.01
CA SER A 172 11.46 22.91 -19.45
C SER A 172 10.35 23.65 -20.20
#